data_36d6a02c4f2ca37ff7b0a8218d43555e
#
_entry.id   36d6a02c4f2ca37ff7b0a8218d43555e
#
_cell.length_a   1.000
_cell.length_b   1.000
_cell.length_c   1.000
_cell.angle_alpha   90.00
_cell.angle_beta   90.00
_cell.angle_gamma   90.00
#
_symmetry.space_group_name_H-M   'P 1'
#
loop_
_entity.id
_entity.type
_entity.pdbx_description
1 polymer ?
#
loop_
_entity_poly.entity_id
_entity_poly.type
_entity_poly.pdbx_seq_one_letter_code
_entity_poly.pdbx_strand_id
1 'polypeptide(L)'
;MGANTKIEWATHTFNPWVGCTKVSPACTNCYAERDMSNKKNGVIWGAGNPRQRTTPANWNKPIQWNKNAEYDYINWQDETNLGKDLGQFNRQSVFCASLSDVFDDEVDNKWRDDLFTLINNCPHLDWLLLTKRPQNIAKMIPKDWFVKTRHNVWLGTSVENQSYAEDRIPELLKVPAAVHFISCEPLLHEIDITKLCKGYEYNLDWIIAGGESGPKARSMNPKWVRSLRDQSIANNIKFLFKQWGEWGPASNSSDDVERVGKVAAGRMLNGRTWDEYPESTLK
;
A
#
# COMPACT_ATOMS: atom_id res chain seq x y z
N MET A 1 -14.96 -4.63 1.77
CA MET A 1 -13.88 -5.41 2.40
C MET A 1 -14.02 -6.82 1.87
N GLY A 2 -13.10 -7.32 1.11
CA GLY A 2 -13.36 -8.59 0.49
C GLY A 2 -12.21 -9.19 -0.27
N ALA A 3 -12.42 -10.44 -0.62
CA ALA A 3 -11.69 -11.12 -1.67
C ALA A 3 -11.85 -10.34 -2.98
N ASN A 4 -10.79 -10.32 -3.80
CA ASN A 4 -10.76 -9.64 -5.10
C ASN A 4 -11.12 -8.15 -5.01
N THR A 5 -10.26 -7.40 -4.30
CA THR A 5 -10.42 -5.95 -4.18
C THR A 5 -10.32 -5.25 -5.54
N LYS A 6 -10.93 -4.05 -5.63
CA LYS A 6 -10.77 -3.17 -6.80
C LYS A 6 -9.51 -2.28 -6.70
N ILE A 7 -8.66 -2.53 -5.72
CA ILE A 7 -7.38 -1.82 -5.58
C ILE A 7 -6.38 -2.53 -6.47
N GLU A 8 -5.84 -1.83 -7.44
CA GLU A 8 -5.06 -2.36 -8.56
C GLU A 8 -3.79 -3.09 -8.12
N TRP A 9 -3.25 -2.76 -6.96
CA TRP A 9 -1.98 -3.29 -6.46
C TRP A 9 -2.12 -4.34 -5.33
N ALA A 10 -3.33 -4.83 -5.08
CA ALA A 10 -3.55 -5.87 -4.08
C ALA A 10 -4.65 -6.85 -4.50
N THR A 11 -4.53 -8.12 -4.09
CA THR A 11 -5.56 -9.13 -4.35
C THR A 11 -6.73 -8.98 -3.39
N HIS A 12 -6.44 -8.72 -2.12
CA HIS A 12 -7.43 -8.61 -1.05
C HIS A 12 -7.26 -7.32 -0.26
N THR A 13 -8.31 -6.94 0.47
CA THR A 13 -8.25 -5.84 1.45
C THR A 13 -8.74 -6.34 2.79
N PHE A 14 -7.91 -6.20 3.83
CA PHE A 14 -8.24 -6.54 5.20
C PHE A 14 -8.12 -5.32 6.11
N ASN A 15 -9.15 -5.08 6.90
CA ASN A 15 -9.17 -4.02 7.90
C ASN A 15 -9.44 -4.63 9.27
N PRO A 16 -8.41 -4.78 10.11
CA PRO A 16 -8.57 -5.31 11.46
C PRO A 16 -9.39 -4.40 12.37
N TRP A 17 -9.30 -3.11 12.14
CA TRP A 17 -10.08 -2.05 12.77
C TRP A 17 -10.38 -0.91 11.80
N VAL A 18 -11.20 0.04 12.23
CA VAL A 18 -11.57 1.25 11.49
C VAL A 18 -11.35 2.46 12.38
N GLY A 19 -10.96 3.57 11.78
CA GLY A 19 -10.67 4.83 12.46
C GLY A 19 -9.17 5.16 12.43
N CYS A 20 -8.87 6.45 12.32
CA CYS A 20 -7.50 6.98 12.21
C CYS A 20 -7.47 8.45 12.61
N THR A 21 -6.28 8.99 12.82
CA THR A 21 -6.03 10.43 13.01
C THR A 21 -5.24 10.98 11.82
N LYS A 22 -5.63 12.16 11.33
CA LYS A 22 -4.93 12.85 10.25
C LYS A 22 -3.54 13.31 10.70
N VAL A 23 -2.53 13.05 9.89
CA VAL A 23 -1.12 13.39 10.20
C VAL A 23 -0.42 14.13 9.06
N SER A 24 -1.09 14.31 7.92
CA SER A 24 -0.45 14.95 6.76
C SER A 24 -1.47 15.51 5.77
N PRO A 25 -1.05 16.34 4.80
CA PRO A 25 -1.92 16.86 3.74
C PRO A 25 -2.64 15.77 2.92
N ALA A 26 -2.06 14.57 2.77
CA ALA A 26 -2.73 13.45 2.12
C ALA A 26 -3.98 12.97 2.87
N CYS A 27 -4.12 13.30 4.15
CA CYS A 27 -5.30 12.94 4.95
C CYS A 27 -6.46 13.94 4.80
N THR A 28 -6.28 15.07 4.10
CA THR A 28 -7.31 16.14 4.01
C THR A 28 -8.61 15.63 3.42
N ASN A 29 -8.54 14.91 2.29
CA ASN A 29 -9.68 14.35 1.58
C ASN A 29 -9.77 12.83 1.71
N CYS A 30 -9.44 12.30 2.89
CA CYS A 30 -9.36 10.86 3.13
C CYS A 30 -10.69 10.16 2.80
N TYR A 31 -10.64 9.22 1.87
CA TYR A 31 -11.81 8.44 1.47
C TYR A 31 -12.33 7.56 2.62
N ALA A 32 -11.42 7.04 3.45
CA ALA A 32 -11.78 6.18 4.56
C ALA A 32 -12.60 6.94 5.61
N GLU A 33 -12.18 8.16 5.95
CA GLU A 33 -12.96 9.05 6.83
C GLU A 33 -14.32 9.39 6.21
N ARG A 34 -14.33 9.85 4.95
CA ARG A 34 -15.55 10.24 4.24
C ARG A 34 -16.58 9.10 4.19
N ASP A 35 -16.13 7.89 3.90
CA ASP A 35 -17.01 6.75 3.66
C ASP A 35 -17.43 6.04 4.97
N MET A 36 -16.62 6.16 6.04
CA MET A 36 -16.84 5.48 7.31
C MET A 36 -17.33 6.37 8.46
N SER A 37 -17.05 7.68 8.43
CA SER A 37 -17.55 8.63 9.43
C SER A 37 -19.01 8.97 9.28
N ASN A 38 -19.67 8.48 8.24
CA ASN A 38 -21.11 8.57 8.13
C ASN A 38 -21.75 7.91 9.35
N LYS A 39 -22.70 8.62 9.96
CA LYS A 39 -23.49 8.26 11.16
C LYS A 39 -23.98 6.81 11.20
N LYS A 40 -24.01 6.13 10.06
CA LYS A 40 -24.43 4.74 9.88
C LYS A 40 -23.50 3.72 10.55
N ASN A 41 -22.20 4.03 10.71
CA ASN A 41 -21.20 3.11 11.27
C ASN A 41 -20.65 3.57 12.64
N GLY A 42 -21.00 4.75 13.12
CA GLY A 42 -20.65 5.24 14.46
C GLY A 42 -19.16 5.50 14.70
N VAL A 43 -18.31 5.46 13.65
CA VAL A 43 -16.87 5.68 13.80
C VAL A 43 -16.57 7.18 13.70
N ILE A 44 -16.05 7.74 14.79
CA ILE A 44 -15.58 9.13 14.82
C ILE A 44 -14.08 9.13 14.48
N TRP A 45 -13.71 9.92 13.48
CA TRP A 45 -12.33 10.09 13.06
C TRP A 45 -11.62 11.15 13.91
N GLY A 46 -10.30 11.03 14.07
CA GLY A 46 -9.47 12.03 14.72
C GLY A 46 -8.85 11.59 16.04
N ALA A 47 -8.02 12.48 16.60
CA ALA A 47 -7.29 12.23 17.83
C ALA A 47 -8.25 12.08 19.02
N GLY A 48 -7.91 11.17 19.94
CA GLY A 48 -8.67 10.89 21.14
C GLY A 48 -9.99 10.12 20.91
N ASN A 49 -10.33 9.79 19.67
CA ASN A 49 -11.52 8.99 19.37
C ASN A 49 -11.17 7.50 19.28
N PRO A 50 -11.99 6.60 19.86
CA PRO A 50 -11.69 5.18 19.86
C PRO A 50 -11.72 4.58 18.46
N ARG A 51 -10.72 3.74 18.16
CA ARG A 51 -10.75 2.88 16.98
C ARG A 51 -11.78 1.77 17.19
N GLN A 52 -12.37 1.28 16.13
CA GLN A 52 -13.37 0.22 16.19
C GLN A 52 -12.81 -1.07 15.61
N ARG A 53 -12.65 -2.10 16.45
CA ARG A 53 -12.25 -3.43 15.99
C ARG A 53 -13.35 -4.04 15.12
N THR A 54 -12.96 -4.67 14.02
CA THR A 54 -13.90 -5.35 13.13
C THR A 54 -14.34 -6.70 13.68
N THR A 55 -15.42 -7.25 13.10
CA THR A 55 -16.06 -8.48 13.59
C THR A 55 -15.15 -9.72 13.47
N PRO A 56 -15.35 -10.75 14.32
CA PRO A 56 -14.63 -12.02 14.20
C PRO A 56 -14.76 -12.67 12.82
N ALA A 57 -15.92 -12.55 12.18
CA ALA A 57 -16.13 -13.04 10.81
C ALA A 57 -15.20 -12.37 9.79
N ASN A 58 -14.87 -11.07 10.00
CA ASN A 58 -13.90 -10.40 9.16
C ASN A 58 -12.48 -10.91 9.42
N TRP A 59 -12.12 -11.17 10.69
CA TRP A 59 -10.81 -11.70 11.07
C TRP A 59 -10.53 -13.12 10.56
N ASN A 60 -11.58 -13.91 10.30
CA ASN A 60 -11.47 -15.26 9.72
C ASN A 60 -11.20 -15.27 8.22
N LYS A 61 -11.43 -14.16 7.50
CA LYS A 61 -11.24 -14.10 6.05
C LYS A 61 -9.80 -14.37 5.60
N PRO A 62 -8.76 -13.74 6.19
CA PRO A 62 -7.39 -14.02 5.80
C PRO A 62 -6.98 -15.49 5.99
N ILE A 63 -7.52 -16.16 7.00
CA ILE A 63 -7.27 -17.59 7.23
C ILE A 63 -7.79 -18.42 6.06
N GLN A 64 -8.98 -18.08 5.53
CA GLN A 64 -9.53 -18.77 4.37
C GLN A 64 -8.74 -18.44 3.09
N TRP A 65 -8.35 -17.16 2.91
CA TRP A 65 -7.51 -16.77 1.76
C TRP A 65 -6.17 -17.48 1.78
N ASN A 66 -5.55 -17.62 2.97
CA ASN A 66 -4.30 -18.35 3.12
C ASN A 66 -4.41 -19.82 2.73
N LYS A 67 -5.49 -20.49 3.12
CA LYS A 67 -5.74 -21.89 2.71
C LYS A 67 -5.90 -22.02 1.19
N ASN A 68 -6.59 -21.10 0.57
CA ASN A 68 -6.75 -21.07 -0.88
C ASN A 68 -5.40 -20.82 -1.59
N ALA A 69 -4.62 -19.84 -1.08
CA ALA A 69 -3.30 -19.53 -1.63
C ALA A 69 -2.30 -20.68 -1.48
N GLU A 70 -2.36 -21.43 -0.37
CA GLU A 70 -1.59 -22.65 -0.16
C GLU A 70 -1.95 -23.73 -1.18
N TYR A 71 -3.25 -23.97 -1.39
CA TYR A 71 -3.74 -24.91 -2.39
C TYR A 71 -3.30 -24.54 -3.81
N ASP A 72 -3.43 -23.25 -4.18
CA ASP A 72 -2.99 -22.75 -5.49
C ASP A 72 -1.48 -22.95 -5.69
N TYR A 73 -0.68 -22.74 -4.64
CA TYR A 73 0.77 -22.94 -4.68
C TYR A 73 1.16 -24.39 -4.85
N ILE A 74 0.52 -25.32 -4.12
CA ILE A 74 0.76 -26.77 -4.23
C ILE A 74 0.43 -27.22 -5.65
N ASN A 75 -0.72 -26.84 -6.19
CA ASN A 75 -1.10 -27.18 -7.56
C ASN A 75 -0.11 -26.65 -8.60
N TRP A 76 0.36 -25.41 -8.43
CA TRP A 76 1.38 -24.83 -9.31
C TRP A 76 2.69 -25.63 -9.26
N GLN A 77 3.14 -26.02 -8.07
CA GLN A 77 4.33 -26.86 -7.90
C GLN A 77 4.16 -28.25 -8.58
N ASP A 78 3.04 -28.92 -8.36
CA ASP A 78 2.77 -30.20 -8.92
C ASP A 78 2.74 -30.19 -10.47
N GLU A 79 2.07 -29.20 -11.04
CA GLU A 79 2.03 -29.00 -12.50
C GLU A 79 3.40 -28.65 -13.08
N THR A 80 4.20 -27.83 -12.37
CA THR A 80 5.58 -27.51 -12.78
C THR A 80 6.47 -28.76 -12.73
N ASN A 81 6.33 -29.58 -11.69
CA ASN A 81 7.05 -30.85 -11.56
C ASN A 81 6.68 -31.83 -12.66
N LEU A 82 5.47 -31.75 -13.23
CA LEU A 82 5.02 -32.52 -14.41
C LEU A 82 5.54 -31.93 -15.74
N GLY A 83 6.40 -30.92 -15.69
CA GLY A 83 7.07 -30.32 -16.86
C GLY A 83 6.26 -29.23 -17.57
N LYS A 84 5.20 -28.69 -16.96
CA LYS A 84 4.48 -27.53 -17.51
C LYS A 84 5.26 -26.24 -17.21
N ASP A 85 5.46 -25.41 -18.20
CA ASP A 85 5.98 -24.04 -18.02
C ASP A 85 4.82 -23.12 -17.64
N LEU A 86 4.66 -22.87 -16.34
CA LEU A 86 3.64 -22.00 -15.78
C LEU A 86 4.17 -20.60 -15.44
N GLY A 87 5.46 -20.33 -15.74
CA GLY A 87 6.13 -19.10 -15.34
C GLY A 87 6.24 -18.97 -13.82
N GLN A 88 6.42 -17.74 -13.35
CA GLN A 88 6.57 -17.45 -11.93
C GLN A 88 5.22 -17.52 -11.18
N PHE A 89 5.22 -18.13 -9.99
CA PHE A 89 4.04 -18.12 -9.12
C PHE A 89 3.81 -16.73 -8.51
N ASN A 90 2.62 -16.19 -8.73
CA ASN A 90 2.21 -14.92 -8.15
C ASN A 90 1.42 -15.15 -6.87
N ARG A 91 2.00 -14.78 -5.72
CA ARG A 91 1.34 -14.88 -4.41
C ARG A 91 0.16 -13.91 -4.33
N GLN A 92 -0.87 -14.32 -3.59
CA GLN A 92 -1.99 -13.41 -3.29
C GLN A 92 -1.56 -12.39 -2.23
N SER A 93 -1.87 -11.13 -2.46
CA SER A 93 -1.48 -10.01 -1.59
C SER A 93 -2.67 -9.43 -0.82
N VAL A 94 -2.42 -8.98 0.42
CA VAL A 94 -3.43 -8.42 1.32
C VAL A 94 -3.03 -6.99 1.69
N PHE A 95 -3.73 -6.00 1.19
CA PHE A 95 -3.60 -4.62 1.67
C PHE A 95 -4.20 -4.46 3.06
N CYS A 96 -3.38 -4.19 4.04
CA CYS A 96 -3.73 -3.96 5.44
C CYS A 96 -3.13 -2.62 5.91
N ALA A 97 -3.87 -1.61 6.35
CA ALA A 97 -5.28 -1.49 6.51
C ALA A 97 -5.78 -0.26 5.73
N SER A 98 -6.77 -0.44 4.85
CA SER A 98 -7.25 0.65 3.98
C SER A 98 -8.15 1.66 4.68
N LEU A 99 -8.70 1.33 5.85
CA LEU A 99 -9.63 2.17 6.64
C LEU A 99 -9.05 2.60 7.99
N SER A 100 -7.75 2.42 8.18
CA SER A 100 -7.04 2.74 9.41
C SER A 100 -5.52 2.81 9.12
N ASP A 101 -4.72 2.89 10.17
CA ASP A 101 -3.26 2.77 10.09
C ASP A 101 -2.81 1.71 11.12
N VAL A 102 -2.01 0.73 10.69
CA VAL A 102 -1.52 -0.35 11.57
C VAL A 102 -0.63 0.19 12.69
N PHE A 103 0.09 1.26 12.40
CA PHE A 103 1.08 1.86 13.31
C PHE A 103 0.57 3.16 13.94
N ASP A 104 -0.75 3.30 14.06
CA ASP A 104 -1.40 4.38 14.81
C ASP A 104 -1.23 4.14 16.32
N ASP A 105 -0.73 5.15 17.05
CA ASP A 105 -0.49 5.09 18.49
C ASP A 105 -1.75 4.91 19.32
N GLU A 106 -2.92 5.29 18.78
CA GLU A 106 -4.20 5.21 19.47
C GLU A 106 -4.93 3.86 19.28
N VAL A 107 -4.27 2.90 18.62
CA VAL A 107 -4.80 1.52 18.49
C VAL A 107 -4.39 0.69 19.71
N ASP A 108 -5.36 -0.08 20.25
CA ASP A 108 -5.09 -1.04 21.31
C ASP A 108 -3.96 -2.02 20.89
N ASN A 109 -2.92 -2.11 21.71
CA ASN A 109 -1.77 -2.97 21.45
C ASN A 109 -2.17 -4.43 21.30
N LYS A 110 -3.14 -4.91 22.06
CA LYS A 110 -3.64 -6.28 21.95
C LYS A 110 -4.20 -6.57 20.56
N TRP A 111 -4.90 -5.62 19.93
CA TRP A 111 -5.41 -5.81 18.57
C TRP A 111 -4.30 -5.89 17.54
N ARG A 112 -3.23 -5.13 17.78
CA ARG A 112 -2.03 -5.16 16.91
C ARG A 112 -1.28 -6.49 17.08
N ASP A 113 -1.15 -6.99 18.31
CA ASP A 113 -0.55 -8.30 18.58
C ASP A 113 -1.37 -9.44 17.95
N ASP A 114 -2.70 -9.37 18.03
CA ASP A 114 -3.60 -10.31 17.36
C ASP A 114 -3.41 -10.26 15.82
N LEU A 115 -3.20 -9.06 15.24
CA LEU A 115 -2.94 -8.90 13.81
C LEU A 115 -1.60 -9.53 13.42
N PHE A 116 -0.53 -9.29 14.17
CA PHE A 116 0.78 -9.89 13.89
C PHE A 116 0.76 -11.41 14.04
N THR A 117 0.00 -11.92 15.00
CA THR A 117 -0.26 -13.36 15.14
C THR A 117 -0.99 -13.92 13.92
N LEU A 118 -2.00 -13.22 13.41
CA LEU A 118 -2.73 -13.59 12.19
C LEU A 118 -1.79 -13.60 10.97
N ILE A 119 -0.94 -12.58 10.82
CA ILE A 119 0.06 -12.50 9.74
C ILE A 119 1.02 -13.70 9.78
N ASN A 120 1.54 -14.04 10.97
CA ASN A 120 2.40 -15.19 11.16
C ASN A 120 1.72 -16.53 10.82
N ASN A 121 0.41 -16.64 11.08
CA ASN A 121 -0.39 -17.83 10.79
C ASN A 121 -0.90 -17.90 9.33
N CYS A 122 -0.63 -16.88 8.52
CA CYS A 122 -1.01 -16.80 7.12
C CYS A 122 0.22 -16.59 6.21
N PRO A 123 1.17 -17.56 6.16
CA PRO A 123 2.45 -17.41 5.46
C PRO A 123 2.32 -17.46 3.93
N HIS A 124 1.22 -17.96 3.37
CA HIS A 124 0.99 -18.05 1.92
C HIS A 124 0.44 -16.76 1.30
N LEU A 125 0.18 -15.73 2.12
CA LEU A 125 -0.25 -14.40 1.69
C LEU A 125 0.89 -13.39 1.85
N ASP A 126 1.01 -12.44 0.93
CA ASP A 126 1.88 -11.28 1.09
C ASP A 126 1.10 -10.14 1.76
N TRP A 127 1.58 -9.68 2.91
CA TRP A 127 0.92 -8.67 3.72
C TRP A 127 1.52 -7.28 3.48
N LEU A 128 0.76 -6.41 2.83
CA LEU A 128 1.16 -5.05 2.50
C LEU A 128 0.68 -4.11 3.60
N LEU A 129 1.59 -3.74 4.50
CA LEU A 129 1.32 -2.86 5.64
C LEU A 129 1.72 -1.43 5.29
N LEU A 130 0.74 -0.61 4.91
CA LEU A 130 0.95 0.79 4.54
C LEU A 130 0.65 1.72 5.72
N THR A 131 1.57 2.63 6.02
CA THR A 131 1.43 3.61 7.11
C THR A 131 1.83 5.03 6.71
N LYS A 132 1.33 6.01 7.44
CA LYS A 132 1.86 7.39 7.43
C LYS A 132 2.70 7.70 8.68
N ARG A 133 3.02 6.65 9.47
CA ARG A 133 3.78 6.72 10.72
C ARG A 133 4.95 5.71 10.74
N PRO A 134 5.88 5.75 9.75
CA PRO A 134 6.94 4.75 9.67
C PRO A 134 7.87 4.77 10.87
N GLN A 135 8.02 5.92 11.57
CA GLN A 135 8.78 6.06 12.81
C GLN A 135 8.26 5.18 13.96
N ASN A 136 7.03 4.67 13.86
CA ASN A 136 6.44 3.79 14.86
C ASN A 136 6.67 2.30 14.57
N ILE A 137 7.02 1.94 13.33
CA ILE A 137 7.13 0.53 12.91
C ILE A 137 8.09 -0.22 13.84
N ALA A 138 9.31 0.27 14.02
CA ALA A 138 10.35 -0.38 14.82
C ALA A 138 9.94 -0.63 16.27
N LYS A 139 9.07 0.22 16.83
CA LYS A 139 8.58 0.09 18.21
C LYS A 139 7.45 -0.91 18.35
N MET A 140 6.67 -1.11 17.28
CA MET A 140 5.38 -1.80 17.32
C MET A 140 5.40 -3.19 16.72
N ILE A 141 6.36 -3.51 15.84
CA ILE A 141 6.48 -4.87 15.28
C ILE A 141 7.06 -5.86 16.31
N PRO A 142 6.76 -7.15 16.18
CA PRO A 142 7.36 -8.19 17.02
C PRO A 142 8.89 -8.18 16.92
N LYS A 143 9.57 -8.34 18.06
CA LYS A 143 11.05 -8.32 18.10
C LYS A 143 11.71 -9.40 17.26
N ASP A 144 11.06 -10.55 17.12
CA ASP A 144 11.56 -11.67 16.31
C ASP A 144 11.58 -11.34 14.80
N TRP A 145 10.82 -10.33 14.35
CA TRP A 145 10.86 -9.85 12.96
C TRP A 145 12.19 -9.15 12.62
N PHE A 146 12.87 -8.59 13.62
CA PHE A 146 14.22 -8.05 13.44
C PHE A 146 15.29 -9.15 13.34
N VAL A 147 15.07 -10.27 14.00
CA VAL A 147 16.01 -11.41 13.98
C VAL A 147 15.85 -12.25 12.72
N LYS A 148 14.58 -12.41 12.28
CA LYS A 148 14.23 -13.18 11.10
C LYS A 148 13.20 -12.39 10.31
N THR A 149 13.65 -11.75 9.24
CA THR A 149 12.77 -11.03 8.30
C THR A 149 11.65 -11.94 7.81
N ARG A 150 10.41 -11.45 7.90
CA ARG A 150 9.24 -12.19 7.42
C ARG A 150 9.14 -12.05 5.90
N HIS A 151 9.30 -13.17 5.18
CA HIS A 151 9.25 -13.23 3.72
C HIS A 151 7.91 -12.80 3.10
N ASN A 152 6.87 -12.75 3.92
CA ASN A 152 5.51 -12.39 3.53
C ASN A 152 5.04 -11.04 4.08
N VAL A 153 5.95 -10.22 4.63
CA VAL A 153 5.62 -8.88 5.13
C VAL A 153 6.29 -7.82 4.27
N TRP A 154 5.47 -6.99 3.67
CA TRP A 154 5.87 -5.85 2.87
C TRP A 154 5.53 -4.58 3.65
N LEU A 155 6.52 -3.76 3.95
CA LEU A 155 6.33 -2.51 4.67
C LEU A 155 6.33 -1.34 3.71
N GLY A 156 5.35 -0.47 3.86
CA GLY A 156 5.24 0.71 3.03
C GLY A 156 4.88 1.98 3.80
N THR A 157 5.28 3.12 3.23
CA THR A 157 4.84 4.42 3.74
C THR A 157 4.23 5.28 2.64
N SER A 158 3.22 6.08 3.01
CA SER A 158 2.68 7.08 2.09
C SER A 158 3.58 8.31 2.06
N VAL A 159 3.85 8.82 0.87
CA VAL A 159 4.60 10.08 0.65
C VAL A 159 3.90 10.92 -0.41
N GLU A 160 3.45 12.09 -0.06
CA GLU A 160 2.67 12.96 -0.93
C GLU A 160 3.44 14.15 -1.49
N ASN A 161 4.61 14.48 -0.93
CA ASN A 161 5.51 15.54 -1.34
C ASN A 161 6.93 15.30 -0.81
N GLN A 162 7.87 16.17 -1.18
CA GLN A 162 9.30 16.03 -0.84
C GLN A 162 9.55 15.99 0.67
N SER A 163 8.94 16.88 1.45
CA SER A 163 9.16 16.91 2.91
C SER A 163 8.79 15.57 3.57
N TYR A 164 7.62 14.99 3.22
CA TYR A 164 7.22 13.69 3.75
C TYR A 164 8.05 12.53 3.18
N ALA A 165 8.63 12.67 2.00
CA ALA A 165 9.59 11.69 1.49
C ALA A 165 10.87 11.66 2.34
N GLU A 166 11.41 12.85 2.64
CA GLU A 166 12.60 13.03 3.48
C GLU A 166 12.40 12.56 4.92
N ASP A 167 11.22 12.79 5.48
CA ASP A 167 10.89 12.37 6.84
C ASP A 167 10.64 10.86 6.95
N ARG A 168 9.95 10.26 5.96
CA ARG A 168 9.36 8.92 6.11
C ARG A 168 10.16 7.79 5.47
N ILE A 169 10.80 8.03 4.31
CA ILE A 169 11.57 6.98 3.64
C ILE A 169 12.74 6.50 4.50
N PRO A 170 13.54 7.40 5.14
CA PRO A 170 14.61 6.96 6.03
C PRO A 170 14.13 6.09 7.19
N GLU A 171 12.98 6.43 7.80
CA GLU A 171 12.43 5.65 8.91
C GLU A 171 11.93 4.27 8.44
N LEU A 172 11.33 4.19 7.25
CA LEU A 172 10.91 2.92 6.67
C LEU A 172 12.11 1.99 6.42
N LEU A 173 13.19 2.51 5.85
CA LEU A 173 14.36 1.73 5.43
C LEU A 173 15.31 1.34 6.58
N LYS A 174 14.93 1.61 7.83
CA LYS A 174 15.61 1.10 9.04
C LYS A 174 15.06 -0.23 9.54
N VAL A 175 13.93 -0.69 9.02
CA VAL A 175 13.20 -1.85 9.54
C VAL A 175 13.21 -2.98 8.51
N PRO A 176 13.53 -4.22 8.88
CA PRO A 176 13.57 -5.33 7.94
C PRO A 176 12.17 -5.68 7.40
N ALA A 177 12.08 -5.90 6.08
CA ALA A 177 10.90 -6.40 5.41
C ALA A 177 11.29 -7.20 4.17
N ALA A 178 10.38 -8.01 3.63
CA ALA A 178 10.58 -8.70 2.36
C ALA A 178 10.63 -7.72 1.19
N VAL A 179 9.81 -6.68 1.26
CA VAL A 179 9.70 -5.59 0.27
C VAL A 179 9.45 -4.27 1.00
N HIS A 180 10.18 -3.23 0.60
CA HIS A 180 9.90 -1.86 1.03
C HIS A 180 9.27 -1.07 -0.10
N PHE A 181 8.13 -0.42 0.17
CA PHE A 181 7.44 0.35 -0.84
C PHE A 181 7.00 1.72 -0.38
N ILE A 182 6.86 2.64 -1.31
CA ILE A 182 6.21 3.92 -1.06
C ILE A 182 4.93 4.03 -1.88
N SER A 183 3.91 4.62 -1.27
CA SER A 183 2.65 4.99 -1.93
C SER A 183 2.57 6.50 -2.03
N CYS A 184 2.82 7.03 -3.22
CA CYS A 184 2.65 8.42 -3.57
C CYS A 184 1.19 8.67 -3.99
N GLU A 185 0.26 8.41 -3.07
CA GLU A 185 -1.17 8.50 -3.28
C GLU A 185 -1.87 9.21 -2.10
N PRO A 186 -2.36 10.44 -2.35
CA PRO A 186 -2.23 11.24 -3.57
C PRO A 186 -0.83 11.85 -3.71
N LEU A 187 -0.31 11.90 -4.94
CA LEU A 187 0.89 12.68 -5.26
C LEU A 187 0.52 14.16 -5.38
N LEU A 188 0.99 14.99 -4.46
CA LEU A 188 0.59 16.39 -4.33
C LEU A 188 1.65 17.40 -4.76
N HIS A 189 2.91 16.96 -4.81
CA HIS A 189 4.05 17.74 -5.30
C HIS A 189 5.10 16.81 -5.91
N GLU A 190 6.07 17.42 -6.59
CA GLU A 190 7.26 16.73 -7.07
C GLU A 190 8.04 16.08 -5.92
N ILE A 191 8.59 14.89 -6.19
CA ILE A 191 9.41 14.13 -5.25
C ILE A 191 10.69 13.69 -5.95
N ASP A 192 11.83 14.02 -5.36
CA ASP A 192 13.15 13.51 -5.73
C ASP A 192 13.56 12.44 -4.71
N ILE A 193 13.61 11.19 -5.17
CA ILE A 193 14.01 10.02 -4.36
C ILE A 193 15.49 9.66 -4.52
N THR A 194 16.22 10.31 -5.41
CA THR A 194 17.57 9.88 -5.84
C THR A 194 18.57 9.80 -4.68
N LYS A 195 18.43 10.65 -3.69
CA LYS A 195 19.24 10.64 -2.45
C LYS A 195 18.62 9.80 -1.34
N LEU A 196 17.32 9.56 -1.40
CA LEU A 196 16.56 8.89 -0.34
C LEU A 196 16.56 7.36 -0.48
N CYS A 197 17.05 6.83 -1.62
CA CYS A 197 17.14 5.39 -1.86
C CYS A 197 18.53 4.81 -1.55
N LYS A 198 19.48 5.62 -1.07
CA LYS A 198 20.88 5.22 -0.92
C LYS A 198 21.39 5.41 0.51
N GLY A 199 22.28 4.52 0.94
CA GLY A 199 22.96 4.64 2.24
C GLY A 199 22.16 4.11 3.43
N TYR A 200 21.10 3.34 3.18
CA TYR A 200 20.32 2.64 4.20
C TYR A 200 20.63 1.15 4.20
N GLU A 201 20.26 0.46 5.28
CA GLU A 201 20.43 -0.99 5.42
C GLU A 201 19.57 -1.76 4.40
N TYR A 202 18.38 -1.24 4.11
CA TYR A 202 17.43 -1.83 3.16
C TYR A 202 17.20 -0.91 1.97
N ASN A 203 16.76 -1.49 0.86
CA ASN A 203 16.48 -0.77 -0.38
C ASN A 203 14.99 -0.45 -0.49
N LEU A 204 14.67 0.56 -1.29
CA LEU A 204 13.32 0.78 -1.78
C LEU A 204 13.09 -0.10 -3.00
N ASP A 205 12.05 -0.93 -2.98
CA ASP A 205 11.79 -1.95 -4.00
C ASP A 205 10.65 -1.55 -4.93
N TRP A 206 9.68 -0.74 -4.45
CA TRP A 206 8.46 -0.45 -5.20
C TRP A 206 7.91 0.94 -4.95
N ILE A 207 7.43 1.57 -6.03
CA ILE A 207 6.76 2.87 -6.00
C ILE A 207 5.37 2.72 -6.62
N ILE A 208 4.35 3.06 -5.84
CA ILE A 208 2.98 3.19 -6.29
C ILE A 208 2.66 4.68 -6.38
N ALA A 209 2.22 5.16 -7.53
CA ALA A 209 1.88 6.57 -7.72
C ALA A 209 0.44 6.75 -8.22
N GLY A 210 -0.23 7.80 -7.76
CA GLY A 210 -1.57 8.10 -8.22
C GLY A 210 -2.12 9.44 -7.74
N GLY A 211 -3.07 9.96 -8.52
CA GLY A 211 -3.81 11.18 -8.21
C GLY A 211 -4.95 10.94 -7.23
N GLU A 212 -5.42 12.02 -6.63
CA GLU A 212 -6.50 12.01 -5.65
C GLU A 212 -7.86 11.76 -6.30
N SER A 213 -8.70 10.98 -5.62
CA SER A 213 -10.07 10.67 -6.06
C SER A 213 -11.11 11.27 -5.14
N GLY A 214 -12.27 11.60 -5.70
CA GLY A 214 -13.44 12.08 -4.96
C GLY A 214 -13.75 13.57 -5.17
N PRO A 215 -14.83 14.07 -4.54
CA PRO A 215 -15.41 15.38 -4.89
C PRO A 215 -14.47 16.57 -4.73
N LYS A 216 -13.56 16.50 -3.77
CA LYS A 216 -12.59 17.57 -3.44
C LYS A 216 -11.17 17.24 -3.88
N ALA A 217 -11.02 16.31 -4.83
CA ALA A 217 -9.72 15.87 -5.31
C ALA A 217 -8.88 17.04 -5.84
N ARG A 218 -7.62 17.11 -5.41
CA ARG A 218 -6.60 18.03 -5.92
C ARG A 218 -5.99 17.43 -7.19
N SER A 219 -5.58 18.28 -8.10
CA SER A 219 -4.92 17.86 -9.33
C SER A 219 -3.49 17.38 -9.06
N MET A 220 -3.04 16.39 -9.80
CA MET A 220 -1.67 15.94 -9.87
C MET A 220 -1.03 16.47 -11.15
N ASN A 221 0.12 17.14 -11.05
CA ASN A 221 0.84 17.57 -12.24
C ASN A 221 1.45 16.36 -12.97
N PRO A 222 1.22 16.20 -14.28
CA PRO A 222 1.76 15.10 -15.06
C PRO A 222 3.30 15.00 -15.03
N LYS A 223 4.01 16.12 -14.87
CA LYS A 223 5.48 16.12 -14.75
C LYS A 223 5.97 15.41 -13.50
N TRP A 224 5.25 15.51 -12.39
CA TRP A 224 5.65 14.88 -11.13
C TRP A 224 5.64 13.35 -11.22
N VAL A 225 4.57 12.78 -11.76
CA VAL A 225 4.47 11.32 -11.88
C VAL A 225 5.41 10.77 -12.95
N ARG A 226 5.65 11.52 -14.04
CA ARG A 226 6.66 11.14 -15.04
C ARG A 226 8.07 11.16 -14.46
N SER A 227 8.43 12.23 -13.73
CA SER A 227 9.73 12.34 -13.04
C SER A 227 9.92 11.15 -12.08
N LEU A 228 8.90 10.84 -11.26
CA LEU A 228 8.98 9.74 -10.29
C LEU A 228 9.16 8.36 -10.99
N ARG A 229 8.45 8.12 -12.11
CA ARG A 229 8.65 6.94 -12.94
C ARG A 229 10.08 6.85 -13.48
N ASP A 230 10.61 7.95 -14.03
CA ASP A 230 11.94 7.97 -14.61
C ASP A 230 13.03 7.74 -13.55
N GLN A 231 12.85 8.30 -12.37
CA GLN A 231 13.70 8.03 -11.21
C GLN A 231 13.64 6.56 -10.77
N SER A 232 12.45 5.94 -10.77
CA SER A 232 12.33 4.52 -10.41
C SER A 232 13.04 3.62 -11.41
N ILE A 233 12.92 3.88 -12.70
CA ILE A 233 13.64 3.15 -13.75
C ILE A 233 15.17 3.30 -13.56
N ALA A 234 15.64 4.53 -13.35
CA ALA A 234 17.07 4.82 -13.18
C ALA A 234 17.67 4.16 -11.93
N ASN A 235 16.89 3.85 -10.92
CA ASN A 235 17.32 3.19 -9.69
C ASN A 235 16.91 1.70 -9.60
N ASN A 236 16.38 1.11 -10.69
CA ASN A 236 15.90 -0.27 -10.76
C ASN A 236 14.81 -0.59 -9.69
N ILE A 237 13.93 0.38 -9.42
CA ILE A 237 12.79 0.24 -8.52
C ILE A 237 11.55 -0.05 -9.36
N LYS A 238 10.72 -1.01 -8.96
CA LYS A 238 9.47 -1.32 -9.65
C LYS A 238 8.50 -0.15 -9.54
N PHE A 239 7.75 0.12 -10.61
CA PHE A 239 6.83 1.26 -10.68
C PHE A 239 5.42 0.84 -11.08
N LEU A 240 4.44 1.27 -10.30
CA LEU A 240 3.03 1.10 -10.61
C LEU A 240 2.33 2.46 -10.66
N PHE A 241 1.71 2.76 -11.79
CA PHE A 241 0.84 3.91 -11.90
C PHE A 241 -0.61 3.50 -11.73
N LYS A 242 -1.17 3.79 -10.57
CA LYS A 242 -2.52 3.36 -10.21
C LYS A 242 -3.59 4.09 -11.01
N GLN A 243 -3.53 5.43 -11.06
CA GLN A 243 -4.56 6.24 -11.68
C GLN A 243 -4.21 7.73 -11.71
N TRP A 244 -4.88 8.48 -12.56
CA TRP A 244 -4.87 9.95 -12.52
C TRP A 244 -5.77 10.52 -11.41
N GLY A 245 -6.78 9.81 -10.96
CA GLY A 245 -7.79 10.29 -10.01
C GLY A 245 -8.92 11.04 -10.72
N GLU A 246 -9.40 12.14 -10.13
CA GLU A 246 -10.48 12.94 -10.76
C GLU A 246 -9.98 13.83 -11.90
N TRP A 247 -8.67 14.06 -11.99
CA TRP A 247 -8.03 14.93 -12.97
C TRP A 247 -7.20 14.11 -13.93
N GLY A 248 -7.50 14.18 -15.21
CA GLY A 248 -6.73 13.51 -16.26
C GLY A 248 -5.93 14.50 -17.11
N PRO A 249 -5.01 14.01 -17.95
CA PRO A 249 -4.33 14.85 -18.93
C PRO A 249 -5.37 15.54 -19.83
N ALA A 250 -5.16 16.83 -20.10
CA ALA A 250 -6.02 17.58 -20.99
C ALA A 250 -5.90 17.07 -22.44
N SER A 251 -7.00 17.14 -23.19
CA SER A 251 -7.05 16.59 -24.54
C SER A 251 -6.08 17.26 -25.53
N ASN A 252 -5.68 18.50 -25.23
CA ASN A 252 -4.81 19.33 -26.07
C ASN A 252 -3.39 19.52 -25.52
N SER A 253 -3.07 18.96 -24.36
CA SER A 253 -1.75 19.12 -23.71
C SER A 253 -1.43 17.93 -22.83
N SER A 254 -0.21 17.42 -22.96
CA SER A 254 0.31 16.35 -22.07
C SER A 254 0.72 16.86 -20.69
N ASP A 255 0.87 18.17 -20.52
CA ASP A 255 1.36 18.82 -19.31
C ASP A 255 0.28 19.47 -18.47
N ASP A 256 -0.90 19.68 -19.06
CA ASP A 256 -2.06 20.23 -18.39
C ASP A 256 -3.04 19.12 -17.96
N VAL A 257 -3.88 19.43 -16.98
CA VAL A 257 -4.89 18.50 -16.49
C VAL A 257 -6.26 19.19 -16.46
N GLU A 258 -7.27 18.41 -16.74
CA GLU A 258 -8.67 18.82 -16.63
C GLU A 258 -9.46 17.83 -15.76
N ARG A 259 -10.52 18.30 -15.13
CA ARG A 259 -11.35 17.47 -14.29
C ARG A 259 -12.36 16.69 -15.11
N VAL A 260 -12.05 15.43 -15.39
CA VAL A 260 -12.87 14.55 -16.25
C VAL A 260 -13.55 13.42 -15.47
N GLY A 261 -13.22 13.26 -14.19
CA GLY A 261 -13.67 12.15 -13.35
C GLY A 261 -12.77 10.92 -13.46
N LYS A 262 -12.71 10.14 -12.38
CA LYS A 262 -11.79 9.00 -12.22
C LYS A 262 -11.83 8.01 -13.39
N VAL A 263 -13.01 7.66 -13.87
CA VAL A 263 -13.18 6.64 -14.92
C VAL A 263 -12.64 7.15 -16.27
N ALA A 264 -12.94 8.38 -16.62
CA ALA A 264 -12.47 8.98 -17.87
C ALA A 264 -10.97 9.30 -17.83
N ALA A 265 -10.44 9.74 -16.68
CA ALA A 265 -9.01 10.00 -16.49
C ALA A 265 -8.17 8.72 -16.67
N GLY A 266 -8.67 7.59 -16.20
CA GLY A 266 -8.05 6.28 -16.40
C GLY A 266 -6.69 6.13 -15.69
N ARG A 267 -5.85 5.23 -16.27
CA ARG A 267 -4.55 4.85 -15.71
C ARG A 267 -3.43 4.70 -16.76
N MET A 268 -3.57 5.33 -17.89
CA MET A 268 -2.50 5.35 -18.90
C MET A 268 -1.53 6.49 -18.63
N LEU A 269 -0.24 6.19 -18.53
CA LEU A 269 0.83 7.16 -18.42
C LEU A 269 1.75 7.02 -19.63
N ASN A 270 1.79 8.07 -20.47
CA ASN A 270 2.54 8.05 -21.73
C ASN A 270 2.18 6.87 -22.64
N GLY A 271 0.87 6.65 -22.84
CA GLY A 271 0.35 5.68 -23.81
C GLY A 271 0.33 4.23 -23.37
N ARG A 272 0.77 3.90 -22.14
CA ARG A 272 0.71 2.55 -21.59
C ARG A 272 0.29 2.52 -20.12
N THR A 273 -0.13 1.36 -19.62
CA THR A 273 -0.22 1.06 -18.20
C THR A 273 1.16 0.70 -17.65
N TRP A 274 1.35 0.99 -16.37
CA TRP A 274 2.56 0.67 -15.61
C TRP A 274 2.14 -0.18 -14.43
N ASP A 275 2.38 -1.48 -14.53
CA ASP A 275 1.94 -2.52 -13.59
C ASP A 275 3.11 -3.39 -13.17
N GLU A 276 4.20 -2.77 -12.74
CA GLU A 276 5.37 -3.52 -12.27
C GLU A 276 5.21 -3.85 -10.79
N TYR A 277 5.57 -5.08 -10.43
CA TYR A 277 5.54 -5.60 -9.07
C TYR A 277 6.92 -6.13 -8.67
N PRO A 278 7.31 -5.99 -7.38
CA PRO A 278 8.44 -6.73 -6.83
C PRO A 278 8.19 -8.24 -6.93
N GLU A 279 9.29 -9.00 -7.08
CA GLU A 279 9.18 -10.45 -7.02
C GLU A 279 8.86 -10.88 -5.60
N SER A 280 7.84 -11.71 -5.45
CA SER A 280 7.50 -12.35 -4.19
C SER A 280 8.50 -13.46 -3.92
N THR A 281 9.31 -13.32 -2.88
CA THR A 281 10.31 -14.34 -2.52
C THR A 281 9.65 -15.49 -1.80
N LEU A 282 9.39 -16.58 -2.54
CA LEU A 282 9.22 -17.90 -1.95
C LEU A 282 10.61 -18.43 -1.55
N LYS A 283 10.94 -18.38 -0.28
CA LYS A 283 12.07 -19.11 0.28
C LYS A 283 11.57 -20.19 1.21
#